data_f43f76858f73405caed2827dd24be43d
#
_entry.id   f43f76858f73405caed2827dd24be43d
#
_cell.length_a   1.000
_cell.length_b   1.000
_cell.length_c   1.000
_cell.angle_alpha   90.00
_cell.angle_beta   90.00
_cell.angle_gamma   90.00
#
_symmetry.space_group_name_H-M   'P 1'
#
loop_
_entity.id
_entity.type
_entity.pdbx_description
1 polymer ?
#
loop_
_entity_poly.entity_id
_entity_poly.type
_entity_poly.pdbx_seq_one_letter_code
_entity_poly.pdbx_strand_id
1 'polypeptide(L)'
;MWNSMEEMHVLLKNRGKINPRSSQEYADRGGFEALKKALSMDSEAIIDVIRASGLRGRGGAGFPTYRKMEFTAHASDPTRYIVCNADEGEPGTNKDRILLSTDPCAVFEGMAIAGKAVGAHTGYIYLRAEYTYLFPVLKDALEDAEKRGFLGKNMMESGFDFEIKFRSGAGAYVCGEETALFESIEGKRGEPRFRPPFPSIHGLFGKPTMLNNVETLANIAPILLNGAEWYRSIGTANSPGTKLFTVCGNVVRRGVFEFPMGVNLKDIIYEVCGGIADGKGLLGVQTGGTSGAIINADQIDMTLDIDTVSASGGRLGCGTILVIDDSNCIVDIVRNNLDFFRGESCGKCTPCREGGQQLYNLVTRISRGLATLPDLEKIDELTETMRLTALCGLGHSTAVPVQTSIQNFRKEYLAHIDRDYCPVCAQAAVAEGIYEAEEDYRNDGNSRMGRRRAAVGERDVMYDSYDAYARHRSRGASYAGRFERRGGREA
;
A
#
# COMPACT_ATOMS: atom_id res chain seq x y z
N MET A 1 -23.78 16.02 9.11
CA MET A 1 -22.31 15.86 9.11
C MET A 1 -22.03 14.57 9.85
N TRP A 2 -21.28 13.64 9.23
CA TRP A 2 -20.89 12.42 9.90
C TRP A 2 -19.89 12.76 11.00
N ASN A 3 -20.03 12.11 12.17
CA ASN A 3 -18.99 12.19 13.20
C ASN A 3 -17.78 11.41 12.68
N SER A 4 -16.67 12.07 12.41
CA SER A 4 -15.46 11.45 11.82
C SER A 4 -14.82 10.35 12.68
N MET A 5 -15.22 10.25 13.95
CA MET A 5 -14.71 9.25 14.90
C MET A 5 -15.59 7.99 15.01
N GLU A 6 -16.77 7.94 14.39
CA GLU A 6 -17.58 6.73 14.39
C GLU A 6 -17.15 5.77 13.28
N GLU A 7 -16.84 4.52 13.65
CA GLU A 7 -16.62 3.45 12.71
C GLU A 7 -17.85 3.24 11.83
N MET A 8 -17.67 3.34 10.52
CA MET A 8 -18.76 3.26 9.55
C MET A 8 -18.71 1.95 8.79
N HIS A 9 -19.67 1.08 9.02
CA HIS A 9 -19.72 -0.26 8.43
C HIS A 9 -20.46 -0.28 7.09
N VAL A 10 -19.82 0.13 6.00
CA VAL A 10 -20.30 -0.04 4.62
C VAL A 10 -19.89 -1.40 4.08
N LEU A 11 -18.58 -1.69 4.10
CA LEU A 11 -18.00 -2.94 3.65
C LEU A 11 -17.99 -4.01 4.73
N LEU A 12 -17.84 -3.62 6.00
CA LEU A 12 -17.84 -4.54 7.14
C LEU A 12 -19.24 -4.78 7.73
N LYS A 13 -20.32 -4.33 7.06
CA LYS A 13 -21.71 -4.42 7.56
C LYS A 13 -22.15 -5.84 7.95
N ASN A 14 -21.61 -6.85 7.26
CA ASN A 14 -21.95 -8.27 7.43
C ASN A 14 -20.96 -9.04 8.31
N ARG A 15 -19.86 -8.43 8.71
CA ARG A 15 -18.81 -9.09 9.52
C ARG A 15 -19.39 -9.66 10.81
N GLY A 16 -19.26 -10.99 10.98
CA GLY A 16 -19.79 -11.73 12.13
C GLY A 16 -21.31 -11.86 12.18
N LYS A 17 -22.04 -11.48 11.13
CA LYS A 17 -23.52 -11.49 11.07
C LYS A 17 -24.07 -12.45 10.02
N ILE A 18 -23.25 -13.00 9.16
CA ILE A 18 -23.60 -14.00 8.14
C ILE A 18 -22.59 -15.15 8.14
N ASN A 19 -23.03 -16.30 7.66
CA ASN A 19 -22.12 -17.36 7.25
C ASN A 19 -21.48 -16.97 5.89
N PRO A 20 -20.16 -16.76 5.81
CA PRO A 20 -19.50 -16.32 4.58
C PRO A 20 -19.63 -17.34 3.41
N ARG A 21 -20.04 -18.58 3.69
CA ARG A 21 -20.28 -19.61 2.67
C ARG A 21 -21.70 -19.58 2.10
N SER A 22 -22.61 -18.77 2.67
CA SER A 22 -24.02 -18.69 2.29
C SER A 22 -24.31 -17.43 1.49
N SER A 23 -24.51 -17.57 0.21
CA SER A 23 -24.96 -16.49 -0.66
C SER A 23 -26.41 -16.06 -0.35
N GLN A 24 -27.21 -16.97 0.23
CA GLN A 24 -28.56 -16.66 0.66
C GLN A 24 -28.56 -15.68 1.85
N GLU A 25 -27.73 -15.91 2.87
CA GLU A 25 -27.65 -14.97 4.00
C GLU A 25 -27.14 -13.58 3.57
N TYR A 26 -26.26 -13.54 2.55
CA TYR A 26 -25.85 -12.28 1.92
C TYR A 26 -27.04 -11.62 1.19
N ALA A 27 -27.81 -12.38 0.40
CA ALA A 27 -28.98 -11.87 -0.30
C ALA A 27 -30.07 -11.39 0.65
N ASP A 28 -30.35 -12.12 1.74
CA ASP A 28 -31.35 -11.75 2.76
C ASP A 28 -31.03 -10.40 3.45
N ARG A 29 -29.79 -9.92 3.32
CA ARG A 29 -29.33 -8.63 3.83
C ARG A 29 -29.14 -7.56 2.74
N GLY A 30 -29.82 -7.74 1.60
CA GLY A 30 -29.79 -6.82 0.46
C GLY A 30 -28.59 -7.02 -0.47
N GLY A 31 -27.88 -8.16 -0.38
CA GLY A 31 -26.87 -8.55 -1.34
C GLY A 31 -27.46 -8.89 -2.69
N PHE A 32 -26.67 -8.77 -3.75
CA PHE A 32 -27.03 -8.95 -5.16
C PHE A 32 -28.12 -8.01 -5.73
N GLU A 33 -28.73 -7.13 -4.92
CA GLU A 33 -29.66 -6.13 -5.44
C GLU A 33 -28.96 -5.10 -6.35
N ALA A 34 -27.72 -4.75 -6.04
CA ALA A 34 -26.92 -3.89 -6.92
C ALA A 34 -26.59 -4.58 -8.25
N LEU A 35 -26.28 -5.88 -8.21
CA LEU A 35 -26.06 -6.67 -9.42
C LEU A 35 -27.33 -6.77 -10.26
N LYS A 36 -28.47 -7.04 -9.65
CA LYS A 36 -29.77 -7.06 -10.32
C LYS A 36 -30.08 -5.75 -11.04
N LYS A 37 -29.80 -4.62 -10.37
CA LYS A 37 -29.91 -3.27 -10.96
C LYS A 37 -28.95 -3.11 -12.13
N ALA A 38 -27.67 -3.51 -11.98
CA ALA A 38 -26.65 -3.42 -13.02
C ALA A 38 -27.00 -4.22 -14.28
N LEU A 39 -27.57 -5.41 -14.12
CA LEU A 39 -27.96 -6.28 -15.24
C LEU A 39 -29.00 -5.64 -16.16
N SER A 40 -29.83 -4.72 -15.62
CA SER A 40 -30.80 -3.94 -16.41
C SER A 40 -30.25 -2.64 -16.99
N MET A 41 -29.00 -2.27 -16.65
CA MET A 41 -28.37 -1.01 -17.11
C MET A 41 -27.45 -1.25 -18.31
N ASP A 42 -27.26 -0.19 -19.09
CA ASP A 42 -26.22 -0.17 -20.11
C ASP A 42 -24.83 0.01 -19.47
N SER A 43 -23.81 -0.46 -20.18
CA SER A 43 -22.40 -0.40 -19.77
C SER A 43 -21.99 1.03 -19.36
N GLU A 44 -22.25 2.02 -20.22
CA GLU A 44 -21.92 3.43 -19.96
C GLU A 44 -22.63 3.97 -18.73
N ALA A 45 -23.91 3.62 -18.53
CA ALA A 45 -24.65 4.07 -17.34
C ALA A 45 -24.04 3.57 -16.04
N ILE A 46 -23.49 2.34 -15.99
CA ILE A 46 -22.77 1.82 -14.83
C ILE A 46 -21.47 2.60 -14.65
N ILE A 47 -20.69 2.82 -15.72
CA ILE A 47 -19.43 3.57 -15.68
C ILE A 47 -19.67 5.01 -15.20
N ASP A 48 -20.75 5.65 -15.65
CA ASP A 48 -21.13 7.00 -15.24
C ASP A 48 -21.43 7.12 -13.75
N VAL A 49 -22.14 6.15 -13.17
CA VAL A 49 -22.37 6.11 -11.72
C VAL A 49 -21.05 6.00 -10.95
N ILE A 50 -20.13 5.13 -11.39
CA ILE A 50 -18.81 4.99 -10.76
C ILE A 50 -17.96 6.26 -10.98
N ARG A 51 -18.03 6.90 -12.14
CA ARG A 51 -17.38 8.19 -12.42
C ARG A 51 -17.89 9.27 -11.49
N ALA A 52 -19.20 9.41 -11.40
CA ALA A 52 -19.85 10.40 -10.54
C ALA A 52 -19.56 10.17 -9.05
N SER A 53 -19.39 8.93 -8.60
CA SER A 53 -19.05 8.61 -7.20
C SER A 53 -17.66 9.08 -6.80
N GLY A 54 -16.74 9.22 -7.76
CA GLY A 54 -15.35 9.56 -7.48
C GLY A 54 -14.54 8.41 -6.83
N LEU A 55 -14.99 7.16 -6.94
CA LEU A 55 -14.26 6.01 -6.39
C LEU A 55 -12.83 5.92 -6.95
N ARG A 56 -11.87 5.98 -6.04
CA ARG A 56 -10.45 5.75 -6.33
C ARG A 56 -10.01 4.38 -5.79
N GLY A 57 -9.03 3.76 -6.45
CA GLY A 57 -8.48 2.47 -6.06
C GLY A 57 -8.05 2.42 -4.59
N ARG A 58 -8.42 1.35 -3.87
CA ARG A 58 -8.13 1.11 -2.44
C ARG A 58 -6.92 0.21 -2.21
N GLY A 59 -6.28 -0.26 -3.29
CA GLY A 59 -5.10 -1.13 -3.22
C GLY A 59 -3.76 -0.42 -3.06
N GLY A 60 -3.72 0.93 -3.02
CA GLY A 60 -2.50 1.69 -2.77
C GLY A 60 -2.25 2.86 -3.73
N ALA A 61 -2.45 2.69 -5.04
CA ALA A 61 -2.14 3.72 -6.03
C ALA A 61 -3.19 4.85 -6.15
N GLY A 62 -4.41 4.66 -5.64
CA GLY A 62 -5.47 5.67 -5.70
C GLY A 62 -5.94 6.06 -7.10
N PHE A 63 -5.73 5.22 -8.12
CA PHE A 63 -6.12 5.52 -9.50
C PHE A 63 -7.66 5.54 -9.63
N PRO A 64 -8.26 6.48 -10.40
CA PRO A 64 -9.70 6.54 -10.58
C PRO A 64 -10.28 5.26 -11.21
N THR A 65 -11.20 4.59 -10.50
CA THR A 65 -11.72 3.27 -10.90
C THR A 65 -12.47 3.34 -12.23
N TYR A 66 -13.28 4.38 -12.47
CA TYR A 66 -14.03 4.54 -13.70
C TYR A 66 -13.14 4.58 -14.95
N ARG A 67 -11.92 5.17 -14.87
CA ARG A 67 -11.01 5.21 -16.02
C ARG A 67 -10.53 3.82 -16.43
N LYS A 68 -10.28 2.94 -15.46
CA LYS A 68 -9.96 1.54 -15.79
C LYS A 68 -11.14 0.84 -16.48
N MET A 69 -12.37 1.09 -16.01
CA MET A 69 -13.58 0.58 -16.66
C MET A 69 -13.70 1.10 -18.08
N GLU A 70 -13.67 2.41 -18.27
CA GLU A 70 -13.81 3.10 -19.54
C GLU A 70 -12.78 2.62 -20.57
N PHE A 71 -11.48 2.61 -20.19
CA PHE A 71 -10.42 2.14 -21.10
C PHE A 71 -10.58 0.68 -21.48
N THR A 72 -11.05 -0.20 -20.56
CA THR A 72 -11.27 -1.60 -20.86
C THR A 72 -12.52 -1.81 -21.69
N ALA A 73 -13.61 -1.08 -21.41
CA ALA A 73 -14.87 -1.16 -22.17
C ALA A 73 -14.69 -0.72 -23.63
N HIS A 74 -13.87 0.30 -23.89
CA HIS A 74 -13.64 0.85 -25.23
C HIS A 74 -12.49 0.18 -25.99
N ALA A 75 -11.83 -0.81 -25.40
CA ALA A 75 -10.79 -1.57 -26.11
C ALA A 75 -11.40 -2.36 -27.29
N SER A 76 -10.66 -2.45 -28.39
CA SER A 76 -11.14 -3.03 -29.65
C SER A 76 -11.34 -4.55 -29.58
N ASP A 77 -10.62 -5.26 -28.71
CA ASP A 77 -10.77 -6.71 -28.55
C ASP A 77 -12.07 -7.03 -27.77
N PRO A 78 -12.92 -7.90 -28.29
CA PRO A 78 -14.18 -8.27 -27.62
C PRO A 78 -13.97 -9.14 -26.37
N THR A 79 -12.85 -9.86 -26.28
CA THR A 79 -12.52 -10.69 -25.12
C THR A 79 -11.88 -9.83 -24.04
N ARG A 80 -12.52 -9.73 -22.90
CA ARG A 80 -12.07 -8.89 -21.78
C ARG A 80 -12.08 -9.66 -20.49
N TYR A 81 -11.24 -9.27 -19.53
CA TYR A 81 -11.14 -9.91 -18.22
C TYR A 81 -11.29 -8.92 -17.08
N ILE A 82 -11.90 -9.39 -15.99
CA ILE A 82 -11.84 -8.76 -14.67
C ILE A 82 -10.81 -9.51 -13.82
N VAL A 83 -9.93 -8.78 -13.14
CA VAL A 83 -9.00 -9.39 -12.19
C VAL A 83 -9.14 -8.72 -10.84
N CYS A 84 -9.47 -9.54 -9.84
CA CYS A 84 -9.44 -9.17 -8.44
C CYS A 84 -8.04 -9.45 -7.88
N ASN A 85 -7.32 -8.39 -7.56
CA ASN A 85 -6.04 -8.48 -6.88
C ASN A 85 -6.26 -8.71 -5.39
N ALA A 86 -6.08 -9.94 -4.96
CA ALA A 86 -6.10 -10.38 -3.56
C ALA A 86 -4.68 -10.81 -3.09
N ASP A 87 -3.64 -10.27 -3.74
CA ASP A 87 -2.25 -10.41 -3.33
C ASP A 87 -1.91 -9.34 -2.28
N GLU A 88 -2.47 -9.49 -1.09
CA GLU A 88 -2.28 -8.59 0.04
C GLU A 88 -0.92 -8.83 0.70
N GLY A 89 0.16 -8.46 0.01
CA GLY A 89 1.53 -8.73 0.42
C GLY A 89 2.17 -7.68 1.32
N GLU A 90 1.53 -6.51 1.48
CA GLU A 90 2.08 -5.41 2.30
C GLU A 90 2.13 -5.80 3.78
N PRO A 91 3.31 -5.78 4.44
CA PRO A 91 3.43 -6.13 5.86
C PRO A 91 2.51 -5.32 6.76
N GLY A 92 1.85 -6.00 7.70
CA GLY A 92 0.89 -5.39 8.61
C GLY A 92 -0.53 -5.23 8.04
N THR A 93 -0.75 -5.44 6.73
CA THR A 93 -2.06 -5.31 6.08
C THR A 93 -2.83 -6.62 6.13
N ASN A 94 -4.13 -6.56 6.46
CA ASN A 94 -5.03 -7.72 6.44
C ASN A 94 -6.51 -7.38 6.20
N LYS A 95 -6.78 -6.24 5.55
CA LYS A 95 -8.13 -5.77 5.23
C LYS A 95 -8.85 -6.60 4.17
N ASP A 96 -8.10 -7.04 3.12
CA ASP A 96 -8.65 -7.85 2.04
C ASP A 96 -8.95 -9.26 2.54
N ARG A 97 -8.08 -9.81 3.42
CA ARG A 97 -8.33 -11.05 4.13
C ARG A 97 -9.65 -11.01 4.92
N ILE A 98 -9.91 -9.92 5.63
CA ILE A 98 -11.16 -9.76 6.40
C ILE A 98 -12.37 -9.79 5.48
N LEU A 99 -12.38 -9.02 4.39
CA LEU A 99 -13.48 -9.02 3.40
C LEU A 99 -13.70 -10.41 2.83
N LEU A 100 -12.65 -11.06 2.34
CA LEU A 100 -12.74 -12.39 1.72
C LEU A 100 -13.15 -13.49 2.70
N SER A 101 -12.81 -13.36 3.99
CA SER A 101 -13.17 -14.35 5.00
C SER A 101 -14.56 -14.15 5.61
N THR A 102 -15.13 -12.95 5.55
CA THR A 102 -16.39 -12.63 6.25
C THR A 102 -17.54 -12.30 5.30
N ASP A 103 -17.26 -11.81 4.10
CA ASP A 103 -18.26 -11.44 3.09
C ASP A 103 -17.72 -11.54 1.66
N PRO A 104 -17.34 -12.75 1.18
CA PRO A 104 -16.82 -12.92 -0.17
C PRO A 104 -17.83 -12.56 -1.27
N CYS A 105 -19.13 -12.71 -1.00
CA CYS A 105 -20.19 -12.41 -1.96
C CYS A 105 -20.22 -10.92 -2.34
N ALA A 106 -19.86 -10.01 -1.43
CA ALA A 106 -19.73 -8.58 -1.73
C ALA A 106 -18.65 -8.30 -2.79
N VAL A 107 -17.55 -9.08 -2.75
CA VAL A 107 -16.47 -8.98 -3.74
C VAL A 107 -16.92 -9.59 -5.07
N PHE A 108 -17.58 -10.74 -5.05
CA PHE A 108 -18.09 -11.42 -6.26
C PHE A 108 -19.12 -10.55 -6.97
N GLU A 109 -20.05 -9.93 -6.22
CA GLU A 109 -21.04 -8.99 -6.76
C GLU A 109 -20.35 -7.81 -7.46
N GLY A 110 -19.36 -7.19 -6.79
CA GLY A 110 -18.60 -6.09 -7.37
C GLY A 110 -17.84 -6.48 -8.63
N MET A 111 -17.29 -7.72 -8.70
CA MET A 111 -16.65 -8.26 -9.90
C MET A 111 -17.65 -8.47 -11.03
N ALA A 112 -18.83 -9.01 -10.75
CA ALA A 112 -19.86 -9.27 -11.77
C ALA A 112 -20.41 -7.95 -12.32
N ILE A 113 -20.64 -6.93 -11.49
CA ILE A 113 -21.04 -5.58 -11.92
C ILE A 113 -19.94 -4.97 -12.82
N ALA A 114 -18.68 -5.06 -12.40
CA ALA A 114 -17.56 -4.58 -13.23
C ALA A 114 -17.47 -5.35 -14.55
N GLY A 115 -17.72 -6.66 -14.54
CA GLY A 115 -17.82 -7.51 -15.75
C GLY A 115 -18.89 -7.00 -16.70
N LYS A 116 -20.09 -6.73 -16.21
CA LYS A 116 -21.21 -6.15 -17.00
C LYS A 116 -20.81 -4.79 -17.57
N ALA A 117 -20.18 -3.92 -16.77
CA ALA A 117 -19.78 -2.58 -17.19
C ALA A 117 -18.75 -2.60 -18.31
N VAL A 118 -17.81 -3.54 -18.34
CA VAL A 118 -16.78 -3.59 -19.38
C VAL A 118 -17.03 -4.63 -20.46
N GLY A 119 -18.11 -5.40 -20.37
CA GLY A 119 -18.40 -6.50 -21.32
C GLY A 119 -17.46 -7.70 -21.13
N ALA A 120 -17.01 -7.99 -19.92
CA ALA A 120 -16.20 -9.15 -19.59
C ALA A 120 -17.09 -10.29 -19.06
N HIS A 121 -16.86 -11.51 -19.53
CA HIS A 121 -17.59 -12.73 -19.10
C HIS A 121 -16.77 -13.65 -18.19
N THR A 122 -15.53 -13.27 -17.87
CA THR A 122 -14.66 -14.06 -17.00
C THR A 122 -13.89 -13.14 -16.06
N GLY A 123 -13.91 -13.49 -14.78
CA GLY A 123 -13.12 -12.87 -13.72
C GLY A 123 -12.14 -13.85 -13.09
N TYR A 124 -11.01 -13.33 -12.64
CA TYR A 124 -10.01 -14.07 -11.86
C TYR A 124 -9.82 -13.43 -10.49
N ILE A 125 -9.84 -14.25 -9.45
CA ILE A 125 -9.39 -13.83 -8.11
C ILE A 125 -8.00 -14.42 -7.91
N TYR A 126 -6.99 -13.55 -7.85
CA TYR A 126 -5.62 -13.92 -7.57
C TYR A 126 -5.36 -13.79 -6.07
N LEU A 127 -5.36 -14.92 -5.37
CA LEU A 127 -5.21 -15.01 -3.92
C LEU A 127 -3.76 -15.34 -3.57
N ARG A 128 -3.13 -14.56 -2.67
CA ARG A 128 -1.77 -14.86 -2.20
C ARG A 128 -1.69 -16.25 -1.54
N ALA A 129 -0.49 -16.86 -1.61
CA ALA A 129 -0.29 -18.23 -1.13
C ALA A 129 -0.59 -18.40 0.36
N GLU A 130 -0.31 -17.39 1.19
CA GLU A 130 -0.53 -17.44 2.64
C GLU A 130 -2.00 -17.46 3.04
N TYR A 131 -2.91 -17.16 2.09
CA TYR A 131 -4.36 -17.19 2.30
C TYR A 131 -5.04 -18.41 1.66
N THR A 132 -4.29 -19.45 1.29
CA THR A 132 -4.85 -20.69 0.69
C THR A 132 -5.93 -21.34 1.55
N TYR A 133 -5.90 -21.15 2.87
CA TYR A 133 -6.94 -21.61 3.80
C TYR A 133 -8.31 -20.96 3.55
N LEU A 134 -8.40 -19.86 2.80
CA LEU A 134 -9.66 -19.23 2.41
C LEU A 134 -10.31 -19.90 1.18
N PHE A 135 -9.57 -20.67 0.37
CA PHE A 135 -10.16 -21.30 -0.81
C PHE A 135 -11.43 -22.11 -0.54
N PRO A 136 -11.53 -22.92 0.52
CA PRO A 136 -12.78 -23.62 0.81
C PRO A 136 -13.97 -22.67 1.03
N VAL A 137 -13.75 -21.56 1.76
CA VAL A 137 -14.80 -20.56 2.02
C VAL A 137 -15.23 -19.88 0.72
N LEU A 138 -14.27 -19.46 -0.10
CA LEU A 138 -14.53 -18.76 -1.35
C LEU A 138 -15.22 -19.67 -2.38
N LYS A 139 -14.79 -20.93 -2.47
CA LYS A 139 -15.41 -21.91 -3.39
C LYS A 139 -16.84 -22.24 -3.00
N ASP A 140 -17.07 -22.54 -1.71
CA ASP A 140 -18.40 -22.84 -1.20
C ASP A 140 -19.37 -21.67 -1.43
N ALA A 141 -18.93 -20.43 -1.16
CA ALA A 141 -19.72 -19.23 -1.39
C ALA A 141 -20.05 -19.00 -2.88
N LEU A 142 -19.08 -19.24 -3.76
CA LEU A 142 -19.28 -19.11 -5.21
C LEU A 142 -20.23 -20.19 -5.72
N GLU A 143 -20.01 -21.46 -5.36
CA GLU A 143 -20.89 -22.57 -5.74
C GLU A 143 -22.33 -22.38 -5.24
N ASP A 144 -22.52 -21.89 -4.01
CA ASP A 144 -23.85 -21.58 -3.47
C ASP A 144 -24.51 -20.44 -4.27
N ALA A 145 -23.77 -19.40 -4.64
CA ALA A 145 -24.28 -18.30 -5.47
C ALA A 145 -24.62 -18.74 -6.90
N GLU A 146 -23.83 -19.63 -7.51
CA GLU A 146 -24.08 -20.18 -8.83
C GLU A 146 -25.31 -21.12 -8.83
N LYS A 147 -25.43 -22.00 -7.83
CA LYS A 147 -26.60 -22.89 -7.64
C LYS A 147 -27.92 -22.14 -7.51
N ARG A 148 -27.87 -20.93 -6.93
CA ARG A 148 -29.04 -20.05 -6.74
C ARG A 148 -29.30 -19.12 -7.93
N GLY A 149 -28.42 -19.13 -8.93
CA GLY A 149 -28.54 -18.26 -10.11
C GLY A 149 -28.17 -16.81 -9.88
N PHE A 150 -27.54 -16.48 -8.76
CA PHE A 150 -27.03 -15.13 -8.53
C PHE A 150 -25.80 -14.84 -9.40
N LEU A 151 -24.96 -15.84 -9.63
CA LEU A 151 -23.74 -15.77 -10.42
C LEU A 151 -23.68 -16.92 -11.45
N GLY A 152 -22.67 -16.89 -12.31
CA GLY A 152 -22.43 -17.94 -13.31
C GLY A 152 -23.14 -17.69 -14.63
N LYS A 153 -23.87 -18.65 -15.10
CA LYS A 153 -24.61 -18.57 -16.39
C LYS A 153 -25.98 -17.95 -16.22
N ASN A 154 -26.36 -17.10 -17.18
CA ASN A 154 -27.65 -16.43 -17.22
C ASN A 154 -28.07 -15.84 -15.88
N MET A 155 -27.16 -15.06 -15.27
CA MET A 155 -27.34 -14.51 -13.92
C MET A 155 -28.70 -13.82 -13.79
N MET A 156 -29.51 -14.26 -12.81
CA MET A 156 -30.85 -13.70 -12.53
C MET A 156 -31.72 -13.58 -13.79
N GLU A 157 -31.63 -14.55 -14.71
CA GLU A 157 -32.40 -14.61 -15.96
C GLU A 157 -32.15 -13.41 -16.91
N SER A 158 -31.04 -12.72 -16.78
CA SER A 158 -30.71 -11.51 -17.56
C SER A 158 -30.09 -11.77 -18.92
N GLY A 159 -29.73 -13.02 -19.23
CA GLY A 159 -28.95 -13.38 -20.42
C GLY A 159 -27.46 -13.05 -20.33
N PHE A 160 -26.98 -12.53 -19.22
CA PHE A 160 -25.56 -12.23 -19.02
C PHE A 160 -24.87 -13.33 -18.20
N ASP A 161 -23.72 -13.80 -18.71
CA ASP A 161 -22.89 -14.81 -18.06
C ASP A 161 -21.66 -14.16 -17.44
N PHE A 162 -21.29 -14.57 -16.22
CA PHE A 162 -20.02 -14.18 -15.63
C PHE A 162 -19.42 -15.30 -14.77
N GLU A 163 -18.31 -15.85 -15.21
CA GLU A 163 -17.58 -16.94 -14.54
C GLU A 163 -16.45 -16.38 -13.68
N ILE A 164 -16.35 -16.79 -12.41
CA ILE A 164 -15.24 -16.44 -11.51
C ILE A 164 -14.31 -17.63 -11.36
N LYS A 165 -13.02 -17.40 -11.60
CA LYS A 165 -11.94 -18.39 -11.48
C LYS A 165 -10.95 -17.99 -10.39
N PHE A 166 -10.52 -18.95 -9.60
CA PHE A 166 -9.47 -18.72 -8.59
C PHE A 166 -8.09 -19.05 -9.13
N ARG A 167 -7.10 -18.25 -8.74
CA ARG A 167 -5.68 -18.51 -8.95
C ARG A 167 -4.93 -18.28 -7.65
N SER A 168 -4.04 -19.21 -7.29
CA SER A 168 -3.14 -19.06 -6.16
C SER A 168 -1.87 -18.37 -6.61
N GLY A 169 -1.46 -17.35 -5.88
CA GLY A 169 -0.11 -16.84 -5.92
C GLY A 169 0.89 -17.83 -5.32
N ALA A 170 2.16 -17.45 -5.33
CA ALA A 170 3.27 -18.22 -4.76
C ALA A 170 3.99 -17.48 -3.61
N GLY A 171 3.34 -16.47 -3.00
CA GLY A 171 3.87 -15.72 -1.86
C GLY A 171 4.87 -14.62 -2.23
N ALA A 172 4.83 -14.09 -3.45
CA ALA A 172 5.72 -13.00 -3.87
C ALA A 172 4.98 -11.66 -3.86
N TYR A 173 5.44 -10.71 -3.05
CA TYR A 173 4.90 -9.34 -2.95
C TYR A 173 4.85 -8.62 -4.30
N VAL A 174 5.86 -8.83 -5.15
CA VAL A 174 5.91 -8.23 -6.50
C VAL A 174 4.70 -8.61 -7.37
N CYS A 175 4.05 -9.75 -7.11
CA CYS A 175 2.84 -10.18 -7.83
C CYS A 175 1.59 -9.35 -7.46
N GLY A 176 1.66 -8.44 -6.49
CA GLY A 176 0.69 -7.37 -6.28
C GLY A 176 0.73 -6.28 -7.35
N GLU A 177 1.85 -6.13 -8.09
CA GLU A 177 1.94 -5.28 -9.28
C GLU A 177 1.13 -5.89 -10.42
N GLU A 178 0.27 -5.06 -11.08
CA GLU A 178 -0.77 -5.57 -11.99
C GLU A 178 -0.23 -6.45 -13.13
N THR A 179 0.91 -6.12 -13.72
CA THR A 179 1.48 -6.89 -14.84
C THR A 179 2.26 -8.12 -14.37
N ALA A 180 2.92 -8.06 -13.21
CA ALA A 180 3.55 -9.22 -12.58
C ALA A 180 2.50 -10.27 -12.17
N LEU A 181 1.34 -9.83 -11.69
CA LEU A 181 0.20 -10.69 -11.40
C LEU A 181 -0.30 -11.42 -12.65
N PHE A 182 -0.37 -10.73 -13.80
CA PHE A 182 -0.76 -11.37 -15.06
C PHE A 182 0.28 -12.42 -15.49
N GLU A 183 1.57 -12.12 -15.43
CA GLU A 183 2.63 -13.10 -15.72
C GLU A 183 2.48 -14.35 -14.84
N SER A 184 2.19 -14.16 -13.55
CA SER A 184 1.95 -15.28 -12.62
C SER A 184 0.71 -16.10 -12.97
N ILE A 185 -0.43 -15.47 -13.32
CA ILE A 185 -1.63 -16.21 -13.77
C ILE A 185 -1.35 -17.00 -15.06
N GLU A 186 -0.53 -16.44 -15.95
CA GLU A 186 -0.12 -17.07 -17.22
C GLU A 186 0.92 -18.19 -17.04
N GLY A 187 1.33 -18.49 -15.80
CA GLY A 187 2.29 -19.55 -15.48
C GLY A 187 3.75 -19.17 -15.76
N LYS A 188 4.04 -17.88 -15.88
CA LYS A 188 5.37 -17.35 -16.09
C LYS A 188 5.94 -16.82 -14.76
N ARG A 189 7.20 -16.39 -14.77
CA ARG A 189 7.81 -15.70 -13.64
C ARG A 189 7.06 -14.40 -13.36
N GLY A 190 6.69 -14.18 -12.10
CA GLY A 190 6.03 -12.96 -11.63
C GLY A 190 6.96 -11.76 -11.67
N GLU A 191 7.03 -11.09 -12.79
CA GLU A 191 7.83 -9.88 -12.99
C GLU A 191 7.08 -8.86 -13.83
N PRO A 192 7.25 -7.53 -13.57
CA PRO A 192 6.53 -6.49 -14.28
C PRO A 192 6.85 -6.44 -15.79
N ARG A 193 5.82 -6.10 -16.59
CA ARG A 193 5.95 -5.77 -18.01
C ARG A 193 6.31 -4.29 -18.19
N PHE A 194 6.92 -3.96 -19.31
CA PHE A 194 7.03 -2.57 -19.74
C PHE A 194 5.65 -2.01 -20.13
N ARG A 195 5.43 -0.76 -19.83
CA ARG A 195 4.22 -0.01 -20.23
C ARG A 195 4.63 1.25 -20.98
N PRO A 196 3.96 1.66 -22.09
CA PRO A 196 2.88 0.98 -22.79
C PRO A 196 3.30 -0.34 -23.47
N PRO A 197 2.34 -1.24 -23.81
CA PRO A 197 0.88 -1.09 -23.67
C PRO A 197 0.37 -1.26 -22.23
N PHE A 198 -0.73 -0.57 -21.90
CA PHE A 198 -1.36 -0.66 -20.59
C PHE A 198 -2.31 -1.88 -20.50
N PRO A 199 -2.60 -2.39 -19.28
CA PRO A 199 -3.48 -3.54 -19.07
C PRO A 199 -4.86 -3.46 -19.70
N SER A 200 -5.44 -2.27 -19.77
CA SER A 200 -6.74 -2.05 -20.42
C SER A 200 -6.74 -2.32 -21.93
N ILE A 201 -5.55 -2.46 -22.55
CA ILE A 201 -5.38 -2.78 -23.97
C ILE A 201 -4.74 -4.16 -24.11
N HIS A 202 -3.69 -4.46 -23.31
CA HIS A 202 -2.90 -5.68 -23.42
C HIS A 202 -2.55 -6.21 -22.01
N GLY A 203 -3.53 -6.80 -21.34
CA GLY A 203 -3.43 -7.34 -19.98
C GLY A 203 -3.25 -8.85 -19.95
N LEU A 204 -4.13 -9.54 -19.20
CA LEU A 204 -4.11 -10.97 -19.02
C LEU A 204 -4.33 -11.71 -20.36
N PHE A 205 -3.47 -12.67 -20.68
CA PHE A 205 -3.47 -13.42 -21.95
C PHE A 205 -3.46 -12.50 -23.19
N GLY A 206 -2.85 -11.31 -23.05
CA GLY A 206 -2.80 -10.33 -24.14
C GLY A 206 -4.13 -9.62 -24.42
N LYS A 207 -5.14 -9.75 -23.56
CA LYS A 207 -6.49 -9.21 -23.74
C LYS A 207 -6.73 -8.00 -22.82
N PRO A 208 -7.63 -7.07 -23.20
CA PRO A 208 -8.04 -5.99 -22.33
C PRO A 208 -8.47 -6.49 -20.95
N THR A 209 -7.87 -5.90 -19.90
CA THR A 209 -8.09 -6.38 -18.54
C THR A 209 -8.27 -5.23 -17.57
N MET A 210 -9.37 -5.26 -16.83
CA MET A 210 -9.58 -4.40 -15.68
C MET A 210 -9.13 -5.11 -14.40
N LEU A 211 -8.04 -4.64 -13.80
CA LEU A 211 -7.56 -5.15 -12.51
C LEU A 211 -7.87 -4.13 -11.41
N ASN A 212 -8.48 -4.60 -10.33
CA ASN A 212 -8.69 -3.83 -9.10
C ASN A 212 -8.47 -4.67 -7.85
N ASN A 213 -8.15 -3.98 -6.75
CA ASN A 213 -8.02 -4.59 -5.42
C ASN A 213 -9.39 -5.04 -4.88
N VAL A 214 -9.38 -6.00 -3.95
CA VAL A 214 -10.57 -6.54 -3.26
C VAL A 214 -11.47 -5.45 -2.69
N GLU A 215 -10.92 -4.52 -1.89
CA GLU A 215 -11.67 -3.43 -1.29
C GLU A 215 -12.27 -2.48 -2.33
N THR A 216 -11.58 -2.25 -3.45
CA THR A 216 -12.10 -1.43 -4.55
C THR A 216 -13.32 -2.07 -5.19
N LEU A 217 -13.27 -3.36 -5.46
CA LEU A 217 -14.38 -4.11 -6.07
C LEU A 217 -15.58 -4.19 -5.12
N ALA A 218 -15.36 -4.42 -3.83
CA ALA A 218 -16.42 -4.45 -2.82
C ALA A 218 -17.17 -3.11 -2.68
N ASN A 219 -16.56 -1.97 -3.04
CA ASN A 219 -17.22 -0.66 -3.04
C ASN A 219 -18.21 -0.46 -4.20
N ILE A 220 -18.12 -1.23 -5.29
CA ILE A 220 -18.94 -1.01 -6.50
C ILE A 220 -20.42 -1.23 -6.22
N ALA A 221 -20.78 -2.32 -5.54
CA ALA A 221 -22.17 -2.65 -5.25
C ALA A 221 -22.86 -1.61 -4.36
N PRO A 222 -22.32 -1.18 -3.21
CA PRO A 222 -22.89 -0.11 -2.40
C PRO A 222 -23.08 1.22 -3.15
N ILE A 223 -22.12 1.58 -4.03
CA ILE A 223 -22.21 2.80 -4.85
C ILE A 223 -23.39 2.69 -5.82
N LEU A 224 -23.50 1.58 -6.52
CA LEU A 224 -24.57 1.41 -7.52
C LEU A 224 -25.95 1.35 -6.87
N LEU A 225 -26.05 0.73 -5.70
CA LEU A 225 -27.30 0.60 -4.95
C LEU A 225 -27.79 1.95 -4.42
N ASN A 226 -26.92 2.68 -3.72
CA ASN A 226 -27.29 3.90 -3.00
C ASN A 226 -27.07 5.19 -3.82
N GLY A 227 -26.35 5.11 -4.93
CA GLY A 227 -26.06 6.23 -5.82
C GLY A 227 -24.74 6.95 -5.50
N ALA A 228 -24.28 7.71 -6.50
CA ALA A 228 -23.01 8.42 -6.46
C ALA A 228 -22.98 9.54 -5.41
N GLU A 229 -24.10 10.26 -5.25
CA GLU A 229 -24.22 11.36 -4.28
C GLU A 229 -24.11 10.85 -2.83
N TRP A 230 -24.74 9.70 -2.53
CA TRP A 230 -24.59 9.07 -1.25
C TRP A 230 -23.12 8.74 -0.95
N TYR A 231 -22.41 8.16 -1.90
CA TYR A 231 -21.00 7.82 -1.70
C TYR A 231 -20.13 9.06 -1.51
N ARG A 232 -20.41 10.13 -2.27
CA ARG A 232 -19.72 11.42 -2.15
C ARG A 232 -20.05 12.17 -0.85
N SER A 233 -21.17 11.88 -0.22
CA SER A 233 -21.50 12.48 1.08
C SER A 233 -20.65 11.91 2.22
N ILE A 234 -19.93 10.79 1.98
CA ILE A 234 -19.01 10.13 2.90
C ILE A 234 -17.58 10.50 2.52
N GLY A 235 -16.76 10.85 3.49
CA GLY A 235 -15.36 11.19 3.27
C GLY A 235 -15.11 12.64 2.89
N THR A 236 -14.02 12.89 2.18
CA THR A 236 -13.64 14.25 1.72
C THR A 236 -14.05 14.48 0.25
N ALA A 237 -14.07 15.73 -0.18
CA ALA A 237 -14.46 16.10 -1.54
C ALA A 237 -13.63 15.37 -2.62
N ASN A 238 -12.33 15.20 -2.38
CA ASN A 238 -11.38 14.56 -3.30
C ASN A 238 -11.13 13.08 -3.02
N SER A 239 -11.55 12.61 -1.84
CA SER A 239 -11.41 11.21 -1.43
C SER A 239 -12.73 10.71 -0.83
N PRO A 240 -13.78 10.50 -1.66
CA PRO A 240 -15.09 10.07 -1.19
C PRO A 240 -15.10 8.60 -0.73
N GLY A 241 -16.12 8.30 0.08
CA GLY A 241 -16.40 6.96 0.58
C GLY A 241 -15.62 6.60 1.84
N THR A 242 -15.70 5.31 2.20
CA THR A 242 -14.96 4.74 3.32
C THR A 242 -13.63 4.14 2.88
N LYS A 243 -12.78 3.87 3.88
CA LYS A 243 -11.53 3.13 3.73
C LYS A 243 -11.36 2.16 4.88
N LEU A 244 -10.88 0.96 4.58
CA LEU A 244 -10.43 0.01 5.59
C LEU A 244 -9.00 0.35 6.01
N PHE A 245 -8.82 0.65 7.29
CA PHE A 245 -7.52 0.88 7.90
C PHE A 245 -7.11 -0.31 8.75
N THR A 246 -5.89 -0.80 8.54
CA THR A 246 -5.30 -1.82 9.42
C THR A 246 -4.36 -1.12 10.38
N VAL A 247 -4.67 -1.14 11.68
CA VAL A 247 -3.82 -0.57 12.72
C VAL A 247 -3.04 -1.67 13.40
N CYS A 248 -1.72 -1.54 13.44
CA CYS A 248 -0.79 -2.50 14.02
C CYS A 248 0.38 -1.80 14.74
N GLY A 249 1.31 -2.58 15.30
CA GLY A 249 2.43 -2.05 16.07
C GLY A 249 2.09 -1.84 17.56
N ASN A 250 2.57 -0.76 18.14
CA ASN A 250 2.58 -0.54 19.59
C ASN A 250 1.35 0.20 20.11
N VAL A 251 0.16 -0.24 19.74
CA VAL A 251 -1.14 0.28 20.24
C VAL A 251 -1.85 -0.74 21.13
N VAL A 252 -2.71 -0.24 22.02
CA VAL A 252 -3.50 -1.10 22.93
C VAL A 252 -4.43 -2.00 22.13
N ARG A 253 -5.20 -1.47 21.16
CA ARG A 253 -6.14 -2.22 20.33
C ARG A 253 -5.72 -2.21 18.87
N ARG A 254 -5.27 -3.35 18.38
CA ARG A 254 -4.93 -3.59 16.96
C ARG A 254 -6.15 -4.13 16.23
N GLY A 255 -6.26 -3.86 14.91
CA GLY A 255 -7.37 -4.42 14.13
C GLY A 255 -7.56 -3.78 12.76
N VAL A 256 -8.65 -4.19 12.12
CA VAL A 256 -9.15 -3.56 10.88
C VAL A 256 -10.41 -2.81 11.21
N PHE A 257 -10.43 -1.53 10.88
CA PHE A 257 -11.48 -0.57 11.14
C PHE A 257 -11.93 0.07 9.83
N GLU A 258 -13.21 0.42 9.71
CA GLU A 258 -13.74 1.11 8.55
C GLU A 258 -14.15 2.53 8.93
N PHE A 259 -13.50 3.53 8.34
CA PHE A 259 -13.80 4.94 8.57
C PHE A 259 -14.07 5.67 7.25
N PRO A 260 -14.85 6.77 7.29
CA PRO A 260 -14.85 7.73 6.21
C PRO A 260 -13.42 8.19 5.89
N MET A 261 -13.14 8.35 4.60
CA MET A 261 -11.90 9.00 4.19
C MET A 261 -11.83 10.41 4.81
N GLY A 262 -10.65 10.80 5.30
CA GLY A 262 -10.50 12.07 6.01
C GLY A 262 -10.60 11.97 7.53
N VAL A 263 -10.70 10.75 8.09
CA VAL A 263 -10.53 10.54 9.54
C VAL A 263 -9.16 11.03 9.99
N ASN A 264 -9.06 11.56 11.21
CA ASN A 264 -7.79 12.03 11.75
C ASN A 264 -6.95 10.85 12.27
N LEU A 265 -5.65 10.82 11.94
CA LEU A 265 -4.73 9.75 12.35
C LEU A 265 -4.58 9.68 13.87
N LYS A 266 -4.49 10.83 14.54
CA LYS A 266 -4.38 10.94 16.00
C LYS A 266 -5.59 10.33 16.69
N ASP A 267 -6.79 10.60 16.16
CA ASP A 267 -8.04 10.07 16.72
C ASP A 267 -8.09 8.53 16.59
N ILE A 268 -7.64 7.97 15.45
CA ILE A 268 -7.54 6.52 15.31
C ILE A 268 -6.63 5.92 16.39
N ILE A 269 -5.46 6.53 16.62
CA ILE A 269 -4.49 5.99 17.57
C ILE A 269 -5.00 6.08 19.00
N TYR A 270 -5.49 7.23 19.42
CA TYR A 270 -5.80 7.47 20.82
C TYR A 270 -7.23 7.13 21.20
N GLU A 271 -8.23 7.54 20.41
CA GLU A 271 -9.65 7.34 20.75
C GLU A 271 -10.13 5.93 20.35
N VAL A 272 -9.74 5.48 19.13
CA VAL A 272 -10.19 4.17 18.63
C VAL A 272 -9.32 3.04 19.17
N CYS A 273 -8.00 3.18 19.09
CA CYS A 273 -7.05 2.12 19.47
C CYS A 273 -6.63 2.17 20.95
N GLY A 274 -7.05 3.21 21.70
CA GLY A 274 -6.79 3.32 23.15
C GLY A 274 -5.38 3.79 23.50
N GLY A 275 -4.68 4.41 22.54
CA GLY A 275 -3.35 4.97 22.73
C GLY A 275 -2.21 3.95 22.61
N ILE A 276 -1.03 4.37 23.08
CA ILE A 276 0.20 3.57 23.01
C ILE A 276 0.20 2.50 24.09
N ALA A 277 0.61 1.29 23.73
CA ALA A 277 0.67 0.17 24.67
C ALA A 277 1.74 0.39 25.76
N ASP A 278 1.57 -0.27 26.89
CA ASP A 278 2.53 -0.36 27.99
C ASP A 278 2.97 0.99 28.62
N GLY A 279 2.15 2.04 28.42
CA GLY A 279 2.42 3.39 28.98
C GLY A 279 3.62 4.09 28.38
N LYS A 280 4.08 3.66 27.20
CA LYS A 280 5.21 4.26 26.48
C LYS A 280 4.81 5.51 25.71
N GLY A 281 5.81 6.28 25.26
CA GLY A 281 5.64 7.43 24.38
C GLY A 281 5.50 7.03 22.91
N LEU A 282 4.79 7.83 22.12
CA LEU A 282 4.77 7.68 20.68
C LEU A 282 6.09 8.21 20.10
N LEU A 283 6.82 7.36 19.39
CA LEU A 283 7.99 7.77 18.60
C LEU A 283 7.57 8.26 17.22
N GLY A 284 6.77 7.48 16.51
CA GLY A 284 6.31 7.81 15.17
C GLY A 284 5.29 6.84 14.62
N VAL A 285 4.89 7.08 13.38
CA VAL A 285 3.92 6.24 12.66
C VAL A 285 4.40 6.02 11.24
N GLN A 286 4.32 4.78 10.75
CA GLN A 286 4.45 4.49 9.33
C GLN A 286 3.07 4.33 8.71
N THR A 287 2.74 5.19 7.75
CA THR A 287 1.43 5.24 7.08
C THR A 287 1.49 4.55 5.72
N GLY A 288 0.46 3.77 5.38
CA GLY A 288 0.34 3.12 4.07
C GLY A 288 1.09 1.79 3.93
N GLY A 289 1.62 1.26 5.03
CA GLY A 289 2.41 0.03 5.08
C GLY A 289 3.91 0.28 4.95
N THR A 290 4.70 -0.78 4.77
CA THR A 290 6.17 -0.74 4.66
C THR A 290 6.66 0.16 3.53
N SER A 291 5.85 0.32 2.47
CA SER A 291 6.10 1.21 1.33
C SER A 291 5.75 2.68 1.59
N GLY A 292 5.24 3.01 2.76
CA GLY A 292 4.76 4.34 3.12
C GLY A 292 5.75 5.20 3.89
N ALA A 293 5.33 6.44 4.17
CA ALA A 293 6.14 7.39 4.91
C ALA A 293 6.21 7.05 6.40
N ILE A 294 7.36 7.35 7.02
CA ILE A 294 7.54 7.34 8.46
C ILE A 294 7.50 8.80 8.94
N ILE A 295 6.48 9.14 9.73
CA ILE A 295 6.26 10.47 10.30
C ILE A 295 6.50 10.45 11.80
N ASN A 296 6.92 11.58 12.37
CA ASN A 296 7.16 11.70 13.81
C ASN A 296 5.88 12.01 14.60
N ALA A 297 5.96 11.97 15.92
CA ALA A 297 4.84 12.21 16.82
C ALA A 297 4.17 13.59 16.65
N ASP A 298 4.89 14.60 16.20
CA ASP A 298 4.34 15.96 16.01
C ASP A 298 3.47 16.07 14.75
N GLN A 299 3.57 15.11 13.83
CA GLN A 299 2.90 15.12 12.52
C GLN A 299 1.62 14.28 12.49
N ILE A 300 1.24 13.62 13.58
CA ILE A 300 0.08 12.70 13.59
C ILE A 300 -1.28 13.38 13.58
N ASP A 301 -1.34 14.69 13.90
CA ASP A 301 -2.58 15.46 13.77
C ASP A 301 -2.82 15.80 12.30
N MET A 302 -3.13 14.76 11.53
CA MET A 302 -3.33 14.85 10.08
C MET A 302 -4.56 14.07 9.62
N THR A 303 -5.18 14.58 8.57
CA THR A 303 -6.31 13.95 7.89
C THR A 303 -5.85 12.82 6.98
N LEU A 304 -6.41 11.63 7.14
CA LEU A 304 -6.11 10.47 6.30
C LEU A 304 -6.97 10.46 5.03
N ASP A 305 -6.61 11.29 4.08
CA ASP A 305 -7.08 11.22 2.70
C ASP A 305 -5.90 11.15 1.71
N ILE A 306 -6.20 10.87 0.45
CA ILE A 306 -5.15 10.61 -0.56
C ILE A 306 -4.29 11.85 -0.78
N ASP A 307 -4.89 13.03 -0.81
CA ASP A 307 -4.20 14.26 -1.17
C ASP A 307 -3.38 14.82 0.00
N THR A 308 -3.94 14.82 1.22
CA THR A 308 -3.24 15.27 2.43
C THR A 308 -2.02 14.41 2.74
N VAL A 309 -2.17 13.08 2.68
CA VAL A 309 -1.05 12.17 2.92
C VAL A 309 0.00 12.29 1.81
N SER A 310 -0.42 12.52 0.56
CA SER A 310 0.54 12.76 -0.54
C SER A 310 1.30 14.08 -0.38
N ALA A 311 0.66 15.12 0.11
CA ALA A 311 1.29 16.41 0.37
C ALA A 311 2.35 16.35 1.48
N SER A 312 2.23 15.41 2.45
CA SER A 312 3.24 15.17 3.49
C SER A 312 4.43 14.31 3.00
N GLY A 313 4.53 14.02 1.70
CA GLY A 313 5.58 13.19 1.12
C GLY A 313 5.33 11.68 1.23
N GLY A 314 4.18 11.28 1.81
CA GLY A 314 3.76 9.90 1.97
C GLY A 314 2.78 9.42 0.92
N ARG A 315 2.20 8.26 1.19
CA ARG A 315 1.06 7.69 0.45
C ARG A 315 0.12 7.05 1.45
N LEU A 316 -1.18 7.23 1.24
CA LEU A 316 -2.18 6.52 2.04
C LEU A 316 -2.05 4.99 1.86
N GLY A 317 -1.54 4.58 0.73
CA GLY A 317 -1.23 3.19 0.40
C GLY A 317 -2.44 2.28 0.55
N CYS A 318 -2.21 1.12 1.11
CA CYS A 318 -3.28 0.15 1.43
C CYS A 318 -4.09 0.52 2.68
N GLY A 319 -3.73 1.60 3.41
CA GLY A 319 -4.38 2.02 4.64
C GLY A 319 -3.83 1.36 5.92
N THR A 320 -2.63 0.80 5.86
CA THR A 320 -1.95 0.28 7.05
C THR A 320 -1.35 1.43 7.85
N ILE A 321 -1.52 1.39 9.16
CA ILE A 321 -1.00 2.33 10.15
C ILE A 321 -0.16 1.50 11.14
N LEU A 322 1.17 1.59 11.03
CA LEU A 322 2.09 0.97 11.96
C LEU A 322 2.51 2.01 13.00
N VAL A 323 2.09 1.83 14.23
CA VAL A 323 2.42 2.71 15.35
C VAL A 323 3.69 2.24 16.05
N ILE A 324 4.62 3.15 16.27
CA ILE A 324 5.98 2.90 16.77
C ILE A 324 6.15 3.65 18.09
N ASP A 325 6.45 2.95 19.17
CA ASP A 325 6.74 3.55 20.48
C ASP A 325 8.23 3.90 20.64
N ASP A 326 8.53 4.60 21.72
CA ASP A 326 9.87 5.12 22.06
C ASP A 326 10.89 4.04 22.49
N SER A 327 10.50 2.78 22.56
CA SER A 327 11.42 1.64 22.77
C SER A 327 12.01 1.09 21.47
N ASN A 328 11.60 1.63 20.33
CA ASN A 328 12.07 1.20 19.02
C ASN A 328 13.15 2.15 18.47
N CYS A 329 13.90 1.68 17.51
CA CYS A 329 14.86 2.49 16.74
C CYS A 329 14.34 2.65 15.29
N ILE A 330 14.21 3.89 14.85
CA ILE A 330 13.75 4.20 13.48
C ILE A 330 14.73 3.68 12.44
N VAL A 331 16.04 3.74 12.70
CA VAL A 331 17.06 3.23 11.76
C VAL A 331 16.92 1.71 11.57
N ASP A 332 16.64 0.97 12.66
CA ASP A 332 16.43 -0.46 12.60
C ASP A 332 15.12 -0.83 11.88
N ILE A 333 14.04 -0.08 12.11
CA ILE A 333 12.78 -0.26 11.37
C ILE A 333 13.00 -0.06 9.87
N VAL A 334 13.75 0.97 9.47
CA VAL A 334 14.07 1.22 8.06
C VAL A 334 14.95 0.13 7.48
N ARG A 335 15.91 -0.39 8.26
CA ARG A 335 16.74 -1.55 7.88
C ARG A 335 15.86 -2.77 7.60
N ASN A 336 14.89 -3.07 8.46
CA ASN A 336 13.95 -4.18 8.29
C ASN A 336 13.04 -3.97 7.06
N ASN A 337 12.57 -2.73 6.81
CA ASN A 337 11.82 -2.41 5.60
C ASN A 337 12.66 -2.66 4.33
N LEU A 338 13.93 -2.28 4.36
CA LEU A 338 14.85 -2.51 3.23
C LEU A 338 15.18 -3.99 3.03
N ASP A 339 15.28 -4.77 4.12
CA ASP A 339 15.45 -6.22 4.04
C ASP A 339 14.26 -6.90 3.36
N PHE A 340 13.04 -6.49 3.72
CA PHE A 340 11.82 -6.92 3.06
C PHE A 340 11.84 -6.58 1.56
N PHE A 341 12.07 -5.33 1.17
CA PHE A 341 12.08 -4.94 -0.24
C PHE A 341 13.18 -5.62 -1.05
N ARG A 342 14.35 -5.83 -0.45
CA ARG A 342 15.45 -6.56 -1.05
C ARG A 342 15.05 -8.02 -1.33
N GLY A 343 14.41 -8.68 -0.36
CA GLY A 343 13.92 -10.05 -0.49
C GLY A 343 12.80 -10.21 -1.52
N GLU A 344 11.95 -9.18 -1.67
CA GLU A 344 10.80 -9.18 -2.57
C GLU A 344 11.08 -8.64 -3.98
N SER A 345 12.30 -8.15 -4.23
CA SER A 345 12.69 -7.70 -5.56
C SER A 345 12.70 -8.85 -6.56
N CYS A 346 11.98 -8.72 -7.68
CA CYS A 346 12.04 -9.70 -8.78
C CYS A 346 13.41 -9.76 -9.48
N GLY A 347 14.31 -8.80 -9.23
CA GLY A 347 15.63 -8.72 -9.80
C GLY A 347 15.71 -8.25 -11.26
N LYS A 348 14.58 -7.92 -11.91
CA LYS A 348 14.56 -7.57 -13.34
C LYS A 348 15.31 -6.28 -13.66
N CYS A 349 15.06 -5.20 -12.91
CA CYS A 349 15.71 -3.91 -13.17
C CYS A 349 16.86 -3.63 -12.19
N THR A 350 17.97 -3.13 -12.72
CA THR A 350 19.19 -2.82 -11.94
C THR A 350 18.94 -1.86 -10.78
N PRO A 351 18.19 -0.75 -10.94
CA PRO A 351 17.97 0.18 -9.83
C PRO A 351 17.34 -0.46 -8.59
N CYS A 352 16.37 -1.36 -8.77
CA CYS A 352 15.74 -2.07 -7.66
C CYS A 352 16.66 -3.17 -7.09
N ARG A 353 17.26 -4.01 -7.96
CA ARG A 353 18.09 -5.15 -7.53
C ARG A 353 19.35 -4.69 -6.79
N GLU A 354 20.13 -3.81 -7.41
CA GLU A 354 21.40 -3.33 -6.85
C GLU A 354 21.18 -2.18 -5.85
N GLY A 355 20.33 -1.22 -6.20
CA GLY A 355 20.04 -0.07 -5.33
C GLY A 355 19.42 -0.51 -4.00
N GLY A 356 18.47 -1.44 -4.01
CA GLY A 356 17.88 -1.99 -2.77
C GLY A 356 18.92 -2.67 -1.88
N GLN A 357 19.84 -3.45 -2.47
CA GLN A 357 20.93 -4.08 -1.73
C GLN A 357 21.90 -3.04 -1.14
N GLN A 358 22.26 -2.01 -1.90
CA GLN A 358 23.17 -0.97 -1.42
C GLN A 358 22.52 -0.10 -0.32
N LEU A 359 21.24 0.24 -0.44
CA LEU A 359 20.51 0.96 0.62
C LEU A 359 20.48 0.14 1.91
N TYR A 360 20.17 -1.16 1.82
CA TYR A 360 20.21 -2.06 2.97
C TYR A 360 21.60 -2.09 3.64
N ASN A 361 22.66 -2.19 2.84
CA ASN A 361 24.04 -2.20 3.34
C ASN A 361 24.38 -0.87 4.06
N LEU A 362 24.03 0.28 3.47
CA LEU A 362 24.31 1.61 4.04
C LEU A 362 23.54 1.83 5.35
N VAL A 363 22.24 1.52 5.38
CA VAL A 363 21.43 1.65 6.60
C VAL A 363 21.88 0.66 7.68
N THR A 364 22.30 -0.55 7.31
CA THR A 364 22.90 -1.52 8.24
C THR A 364 24.21 -0.98 8.83
N ARG A 365 25.05 -0.28 8.04
CA ARG A 365 26.26 0.38 8.57
C ARG A 365 25.91 1.49 9.56
N ILE A 366 24.84 2.26 9.29
CA ILE A 366 24.36 3.29 10.22
C ILE A 366 23.89 2.63 11.52
N SER A 367 23.04 1.60 11.47
CA SER A 367 22.52 0.92 12.66
C SER A 367 23.62 0.32 13.54
N ARG A 368 24.78 0.00 12.95
CA ARG A 368 25.95 -0.54 13.64
C ARG A 368 27.01 0.51 14.03
N GLY A 369 26.75 1.80 13.87
CA GLY A 369 27.72 2.85 14.16
C GLY A 369 28.95 2.85 13.26
N LEU A 370 28.90 2.21 12.10
CA LEU A 370 30.03 2.07 11.15
C LEU A 370 29.95 3.04 9.97
N ALA A 371 28.91 3.87 9.94
CA ALA A 371 28.69 4.82 8.85
C ALA A 371 29.32 6.17 9.12
N THR A 372 29.42 6.98 8.07
CA THR A 372 29.93 8.35 8.07
C THR A 372 28.87 9.28 7.44
N LEU A 373 29.01 10.60 7.62
CA LEU A 373 28.11 11.58 7.00
C LEU A 373 28.00 11.43 5.46
N PRO A 374 29.08 11.19 4.71
CA PRO A 374 28.98 10.89 3.26
C PRO A 374 28.11 9.67 2.92
N ASP A 375 27.91 8.73 3.84
CA ASP A 375 27.02 7.59 3.58
C ASP A 375 25.55 8.02 3.52
N LEU A 376 25.13 9.09 4.23
CA LEU A 376 23.79 9.69 4.10
C LEU A 376 23.59 10.34 2.73
N GLU A 377 24.62 11.00 2.17
CA GLU A 377 24.56 11.59 0.83
C GLU A 377 24.37 10.50 -0.24
N LYS A 378 25.10 9.37 -0.09
CA LYS A 378 24.91 8.22 -0.99
C LYS A 378 23.52 7.61 -0.91
N ILE A 379 22.90 7.58 0.28
CA ILE A 379 21.52 7.11 0.44
C ILE A 379 20.57 8.04 -0.32
N ASP A 380 20.75 9.36 -0.25
CA ASP A 380 19.93 10.33 -0.99
C ASP A 380 20.06 10.13 -2.52
N GLU A 381 21.28 9.96 -3.03
CA GLU A 381 21.53 9.70 -4.46
C GLU A 381 20.91 8.38 -4.94
N LEU A 382 21.04 7.31 -4.14
CA LEU A 382 20.48 6.00 -4.47
C LEU A 382 18.95 6.01 -4.45
N THR A 383 18.35 6.63 -3.43
CA THR A 383 16.89 6.72 -3.33
C THR A 383 16.30 7.51 -4.48
N GLU A 384 16.91 8.64 -4.87
CA GLU A 384 16.49 9.43 -6.02
C GLU A 384 16.64 8.64 -7.32
N THR A 385 17.78 7.94 -7.52
CA THR A 385 18.01 7.09 -8.68
C THR A 385 16.95 6.00 -8.79
N MET A 386 16.66 5.28 -7.68
CA MET A 386 15.63 4.24 -7.67
C MET A 386 14.24 4.81 -7.96
N ARG A 387 13.90 5.96 -7.39
CA ARG A 387 12.63 6.64 -7.59
C ARG A 387 12.40 7.04 -9.07
N LEU A 388 13.46 7.42 -9.77
CA LEU A 388 13.37 7.88 -11.17
C LEU A 388 13.48 6.75 -12.20
N THR A 389 14.18 5.66 -11.88
CA THR A 389 14.63 4.69 -12.89
C THR A 389 14.16 3.25 -12.65
N ALA A 390 13.57 2.93 -11.50
CA ALA A 390 13.01 1.61 -11.28
C ALA A 390 11.81 1.34 -12.21
N LEU A 391 11.64 0.08 -12.62
CA LEU A 391 10.60 -0.30 -13.59
C LEU A 391 9.18 -0.24 -13.03
N CYS A 392 9.00 -0.53 -11.73
CA CYS A 392 7.68 -0.68 -11.11
C CYS A 392 7.59 -0.04 -9.73
N GLY A 393 6.37 -0.04 -9.20
CA GLY A 393 6.05 0.56 -7.89
C GLY A 393 6.89 0.03 -6.73
N LEU A 394 7.32 -1.24 -6.73
CA LEU A 394 8.17 -1.80 -5.67
C LEU A 394 9.48 -1.01 -5.55
N GLY A 395 10.22 -0.88 -6.64
CA GLY A 395 11.50 -0.14 -6.63
C GLY A 395 11.33 1.36 -6.33
N HIS A 396 10.26 1.99 -6.85
CA HIS A 396 9.96 3.39 -6.53
C HIS A 396 9.63 3.60 -5.05
N SER A 397 8.87 2.67 -4.45
CA SER A 397 8.39 2.81 -3.07
C SER A 397 9.46 2.48 -2.03
N THR A 398 10.48 1.69 -2.37
CA THR A 398 11.61 1.38 -1.46
C THR A 398 12.29 2.65 -0.93
N ALA A 399 12.34 3.71 -1.73
CA ALA A 399 12.94 4.98 -1.35
C ALA A 399 12.14 5.77 -0.30
N VAL A 400 10.81 5.62 -0.25
CA VAL A 400 9.91 6.46 0.55
C VAL A 400 10.18 6.36 2.06
N PRO A 401 10.18 5.18 2.70
CA PRO A 401 10.45 5.07 4.14
C PRO A 401 11.86 5.55 4.50
N VAL A 402 12.85 5.38 3.61
CA VAL A 402 14.22 5.83 3.83
C VAL A 402 14.29 7.36 3.86
N GLN A 403 13.78 8.02 2.81
CA GLN A 403 13.84 9.48 2.69
C GLN A 403 13.04 10.17 3.80
N THR A 404 11.83 9.70 4.08
CA THR A 404 10.96 10.30 5.09
C THR A 404 11.48 10.09 6.51
N SER A 405 12.10 8.94 6.81
CA SER A 405 12.71 8.70 8.11
C SER A 405 13.94 9.58 8.34
N ILE A 406 14.82 9.74 7.35
CA ILE A 406 15.96 10.64 7.45
C ILE A 406 15.50 12.08 7.63
N GLN A 407 14.45 12.49 6.92
CA GLN A 407 13.90 13.84 7.02
C GLN A 407 13.28 14.11 8.41
N ASN A 408 12.50 13.19 8.95
CA ASN A 408 11.72 13.38 10.17
C ASN A 408 12.46 12.98 11.45
N PHE A 409 13.48 12.11 11.35
CA PHE A 409 14.26 11.57 12.48
C PHE A 409 15.77 11.76 12.29
N ARG A 410 16.17 12.82 11.63
CA ARG A 410 17.57 13.09 11.32
C ARG A 410 18.49 13.01 12.53
N LYS A 411 18.03 13.49 13.70
CA LYS A 411 18.81 13.45 14.95
C LYS A 411 19.16 12.01 15.35
N GLU A 412 18.29 11.05 15.12
CA GLU A 412 18.57 9.65 15.41
C GLU A 412 19.63 9.07 14.46
N TYR A 413 19.56 9.40 13.18
CA TYR A 413 20.59 8.99 12.21
C TYR A 413 21.96 9.55 12.56
N LEU A 414 22.03 10.83 12.93
CA LEU A 414 23.27 11.46 13.36
C LEU A 414 23.79 10.86 14.67
N ALA A 415 22.91 10.53 15.61
CA ALA A 415 23.32 9.90 16.86
C ALA A 415 23.95 8.51 16.64
N HIS A 416 23.47 7.73 15.66
CA HIS A 416 24.11 6.47 15.29
C HIS A 416 25.50 6.67 14.67
N ILE A 417 25.67 7.72 13.87
CA ILE A 417 26.95 8.03 13.24
C ILE A 417 27.97 8.54 14.29
N ASP A 418 27.52 9.36 15.25
CA ASP A 418 28.38 10.01 16.22
C ASP A 418 28.70 9.15 17.45
N ARG A 419 27.83 8.22 17.82
CA ARG A 419 27.92 7.48 19.10
C ARG A 419 28.48 6.08 19.00
N ASP A 420 28.89 5.64 17.85
CA ASP A 420 29.37 4.29 17.56
C ASP A 420 28.31 3.17 17.77
N TYR A 421 27.28 3.37 18.59
CA TYR A 421 26.19 2.42 18.75
C TYR A 421 24.90 3.05 19.29
N CYS A 422 23.76 2.42 18.95
CA CYS A 422 22.45 2.69 19.53
C CYS A 422 22.11 1.59 20.54
N PRO A 423 21.63 1.91 21.75
CA PRO A 423 21.29 0.90 22.75
C PRO A 423 20.31 -0.16 22.27
N VAL A 424 19.29 0.25 21.47
CA VAL A 424 18.29 -0.68 20.90
C VAL A 424 18.93 -1.60 19.87
N CYS A 425 19.73 -1.05 18.94
CA CYS A 425 20.43 -1.82 17.91
C CYS A 425 21.53 -2.72 18.51
N ALA A 426 22.20 -2.28 19.55
CA ALA A 426 23.22 -3.06 20.24
C ALA A 426 22.62 -4.30 20.93
N GLN A 427 21.46 -4.18 21.58
CA GLN A 427 20.75 -5.33 22.17
C GLN A 427 20.37 -6.37 21.11
N ALA A 428 19.89 -5.92 19.96
CA ALA A 428 19.58 -6.80 18.83
C ALA A 428 20.85 -7.50 18.30
N ALA A 429 21.95 -6.78 18.17
CA ALA A 429 23.22 -7.32 17.68
C ALA A 429 23.84 -8.36 18.64
N VAL A 430 23.67 -8.18 19.96
CA VAL A 430 24.05 -9.18 20.98
C VAL A 430 23.19 -10.43 20.86
N ALA A 431 21.88 -10.26 20.67
CA ALA A 431 20.96 -11.39 20.47
C ALA A 431 21.24 -12.19 19.19
N GLU A 432 21.75 -11.52 18.15
CA GLU A 432 22.19 -12.14 16.90
C GLU A 432 23.62 -12.73 16.95
N GLY A 433 24.31 -12.63 18.08
CA GLY A 433 25.70 -13.12 18.27
C GLY A 433 26.74 -12.31 17.50
N ILE A 434 26.43 -11.07 17.13
CA ILE A 434 27.33 -10.18 16.38
C ILE A 434 28.28 -9.41 17.32
N TYR A 435 27.89 -9.22 18.59
CA TYR A 435 28.71 -8.64 19.65
C TYR A 435 28.73 -9.55 20.88
N GLU A 436 29.91 -9.66 21.51
CA GLU A 436 30.03 -10.23 22.85
C GLU A 436 29.54 -9.21 23.88
N ALA A 437 28.96 -9.67 25.01
CA ALA A 437 28.31 -8.83 26.00
C ALA A 437 29.26 -7.74 26.58
N GLU A 438 28.68 -6.60 26.95
CA GLU A 438 29.27 -5.30 27.34
C GLU A 438 30.53 -5.27 28.22
N GLU A 439 31.00 -6.38 28.81
CA GLU A 439 32.14 -6.36 29.75
C GLU A 439 33.51 -6.08 29.10
N ASP A 440 33.71 -6.41 27.83
CA ASP A 440 35.01 -6.21 27.15
C ASP A 440 35.22 -4.82 26.56
N TYR A 441 34.18 -4.04 26.37
CA TYR A 441 34.29 -2.71 25.73
C TYR A 441 34.89 -1.61 26.61
N ARG A 442 34.89 -1.79 27.94
CA ARG A 442 35.38 -0.75 28.88
C ARG A 442 36.88 -0.77 29.13
N ASN A 443 37.58 -1.84 28.80
CA ASN A 443 38.99 -2.04 29.18
C ASN A 443 40.03 -1.88 28.06
N ASP A 444 39.62 -1.72 26.80
CA ASP A 444 40.57 -1.49 25.73
C ASP A 444 40.83 0.01 25.50
N GLY A 445 41.86 0.49 26.15
CA GLY A 445 42.37 1.88 26.04
C GLY A 445 42.82 2.28 24.61
N ASN A 446 42.67 1.38 23.63
CA ASN A 446 43.01 1.58 22.23
C ASN A 446 41.75 1.60 21.31
N SER A 447 40.54 1.64 21.91
CA SER A 447 39.30 1.73 21.13
C SER A 447 39.26 3.02 20.28
N ARG A 448 38.68 2.92 19.11
CA ARG A 448 38.46 4.08 18.21
C ARG A 448 37.71 5.25 18.89
N MET A 449 37.00 4.99 20.00
CA MET A 449 36.35 5.98 20.86
C MET A 449 37.29 7.04 21.43
N GLY A 450 38.50 6.63 21.86
CA GLY A 450 39.49 7.59 22.44
C GLY A 450 40.06 8.58 21.41
N ARG A 451 40.12 8.18 20.12
CA ARG A 451 40.65 9.05 19.05
C ARG A 451 39.58 10.00 18.49
N ARG A 452 38.31 9.67 18.56
CA ARG A 452 37.24 10.55 18.05
C ARG A 452 36.82 11.63 19.04
N ARG A 453 36.97 11.42 20.37
CA ARG A 453 36.71 12.46 21.38
C ARG A 453 37.63 13.69 21.28
N ALA A 454 38.82 13.55 20.71
CA ALA A 454 39.73 14.67 20.46
C ALA A 454 39.32 15.56 19.25
N ALA A 455 38.41 15.10 18.39
CA ALA A 455 37.95 15.79 17.18
C ALA A 455 36.61 16.56 17.37
N VAL A 456 36.13 16.72 18.62
CA VAL A 456 34.84 17.39 18.93
C VAL A 456 34.84 18.86 18.52
N GLY A 457 36.03 19.52 18.45
CA GLY A 457 36.14 20.91 18.03
C GLY A 457 35.96 21.18 16.53
N GLU A 458 36.08 20.14 15.69
CA GLU A 458 35.89 20.29 14.23
C GLU A 458 34.46 20.00 13.75
N ARG A 459 33.58 19.51 14.61
CA ARG A 459 32.23 19.05 14.25
C ARG A 459 31.20 20.16 14.06
N ASP A 460 31.36 21.31 14.72
CA ASP A 460 30.49 22.48 14.52
C ASP A 460 30.58 23.01 13.08
N VAL A 461 31.75 22.83 12.45
CA VAL A 461 32.00 23.24 11.06
C VAL A 461 31.29 22.29 10.07
N MET A 462 31.11 20.99 10.41
CA MET A 462 30.41 20.03 9.56
C MET A 462 28.88 20.22 9.59
N TYR A 463 28.30 20.65 10.70
CA TYR A 463 26.88 20.99 10.80
C TYR A 463 26.48 22.10 9.83
N ASP A 464 27.31 23.15 9.75
CA ASP A 464 27.12 24.30 8.84
C ASP A 464 27.23 23.87 7.37
N SER A 465 28.07 22.88 7.03
CA SER A 465 28.25 22.41 5.65
C SER A 465 27.05 21.63 5.12
N TYR A 466 26.37 20.88 6.00
CA TYR A 466 25.18 20.11 5.59
C TYR A 466 23.93 20.99 5.44
N ASP A 467 23.77 21.98 6.30
CA ASP A 467 22.73 22.99 6.15
C ASP A 467 22.97 23.88 4.90
N ALA A 468 24.24 24.07 4.51
CA ALA A 468 24.61 24.68 3.24
C ALA A 468 24.23 23.80 2.04
N TYR A 469 24.40 22.47 2.13
CA TYR A 469 24.01 21.51 1.10
C TYR A 469 22.48 21.43 0.92
N ALA A 470 21.72 21.38 2.03
CA ALA A 470 20.26 21.42 1.99
C ALA A 470 19.72 22.72 1.36
N ARG A 471 20.37 23.86 1.66
CA ARG A 471 20.07 25.17 1.05
C ARG A 471 20.45 25.25 -0.44
N HIS A 472 21.48 24.52 -0.87
CA HIS A 472 21.89 24.45 -2.28
C HIS A 472 20.88 23.61 -3.10
N ARG A 473 20.34 22.56 -2.52
CA ARG A 473 19.31 21.69 -3.16
C ARG A 473 17.97 22.41 -3.36
N SER A 474 17.56 23.24 -2.39
CA SER A 474 16.35 24.09 -2.53
C SER A 474 16.46 25.13 -3.65
N ARG A 475 17.70 25.54 -4.01
CA ARG A 475 17.99 26.44 -5.16
C ARG A 475 18.08 25.70 -6.49
N GLY A 476 18.41 24.39 -6.50
CA GLY A 476 18.47 23.56 -7.72
C GLY A 476 17.10 23.22 -8.28
N ALA A 477 16.06 23.16 -7.43
CA ALA A 477 14.68 22.94 -7.88
C ALA A 477 14.16 24.07 -8.76
N SER A 478 14.76 25.28 -8.70
CA SER A 478 14.43 26.40 -9.62
C SER A 478 15.09 26.28 -10.99
N TYR A 479 16.04 25.35 -11.19
CA TYR A 479 16.74 25.18 -12.47
C TYR A 479 15.99 24.21 -13.41
N ALA A 480 15.27 23.23 -12.88
CA ALA A 480 14.47 22.29 -13.68
C ALA A 480 13.30 23.01 -14.39
N GLY A 481 12.76 24.09 -13.83
CA GLY A 481 11.71 24.89 -14.46
C GLY A 481 12.14 25.78 -15.64
N ARG A 482 13.44 25.85 -15.95
CA ARG A 482 13.94 26.68 -17.08
C ARG A 482 14.22 25.88 -18.36
N PHE A 483 14.22 24.55 -18.30
CA PHE A 483 14.46 23.74 -19.50
C PHE A 483 13.20 23.45 -20.30
N GLU A 484 11.99 23.60 -19.73
CA GLU A 484 10.72 23.36 -20.44
C GLU A 484 10.25 24.51 -21.33
N ARG A 485 10.93 25.69 -21.35
CA ARG A 485 10.50 26.85 -22.16
C ARG A 485 11.33 27.12 -23.40
N ARG A 486 12.16 26.20 -23.89
CA ARG A 486 12.95 26.38 -25.12
C ARG A 486 12.74 25.29 -26.19
N GLY A 487 11.59 24.64 -26.20
CA GLY A 487 11.24 23.65 -27.23
C GLY A 487 9.96 24.01 -27.99
N GLY A 488 9.77 25.25 -28.38
CA GLY A 488 8.61 25.63 -29.15
C GLY A 488 8.91 26.79 -30.09
N ARG A 489 9.59 26.47 -31.21
CA ARG A 489 9.49 27.16 -32.51
C ARG A 489 10.31 26.43 -33.56
N GLU A 490 9.63 26.25 -34.71
CA GLU A 490 10.13 25.90 -36.05
C GLU A 490 10.29 24.41 -36.40
N ALA A 491 9.40 23.96 -37.14
CA ALA A 491 9.03 23.45 -38.46
C ALA A 491 7.95 22.37 -38.32
#